data_17d96f53dc61ac08741f57ad73d3db0c
#
_entry.id   17d96f53dc61ac08741f57ad73d3db0c
#
_cell.length_a   1.000
_cell.length_b   1.000
_cell.length_c   1.000
_cell.angle_alpha   90.00
_cell.angle_beta   90.00
_cell.angle_gamma   90.00
#
_symmetry.space_group_name_H-M   'P 1'
#
loop_
_entity.id
_entity.type
_entity.pdbx_description
1 polymer ?
#
loop_
_entity_poly.entity_id
_entity_poly.type
_entity_poly.pdbx_seq_one_letter_code
_entity_poly.pdbx_strand_id
1 'polypeptide(L)'
;MITWQWLSFEQLTNQQLYQVLELRESVFVVEQNCPYQDADGKDPEAWHLLGSTRQQQLLCYARVFEPSPLTASIGRVVIAASARGDGLGQQLMQQAIDFCQQRWPQAQIAISAQRYLEDFYQKLGFEICSEPYLEDDIPHIGMQFSATA
;
A
#
# COMPACT_ATOMS: atom_id res chain seq x y z
N MET A 1 -19.47 3.90 4.64
CA MET A 1 -18.50 3.97 5.74
C MET A 1 -17.51 2.83 5.62
N ILE A 2 -16.23 3.13 5.79
CA ILE A 2 -15.17 2.14 5.65
C ILE A 2 -14.77 1.62 7.03
N THR A 3 -14.65 0.30 7.14
CA THR A 3 -14.08 -0.35 8.31
C THR A 3 -12.62 -0.68 8.02
N TRP A 4 -11.73 -0.18 8.86
CA TRP A 4 -10.28 -0.39 8.72
C TRP A 4 -9.82 -1.49 9.67
N GLN A 5 -9.02 -2.43 9.13
CA GLN A 5 -8.43 -3.51 9.94
C GLN A 5 -6.95 -3.65 9.63
N TRP A 6 -6.15 -3.75 10.70
CA TRP A 6 -4.73 -4.08 10.61
C TRP A 6 -4.54 -5.52 11.07
N LEU A 7 -4.02 -6.36 10.20
CA LEU A 7 -3.89 -7.80 10.46
C LEU A 7 -2.49 -8.27 10.08
N SER A 8 -1.89 -9.11 10.94
CA SER A 8 -0.70 -9.87 10.56
C SER A 8 -1.13 -10.96 9.57
N PHE A 9 -0.17 -11.60 8.93
CA PHE A 9 -0.49 -12.68 7.99
C PHE A 9 -1.28 -13.81 8.68
N GLU A 10 -0.87 -14.18 9.89
CA GLU A 10 -1.53 -15.24 10.64
C GLU A 10 -2.95 -14.86 11.08
N GLN A 11 -3.23 -13.59 11.22
CA GLN A 11 -4.56 -13.11 11.59
C GLN A 11 -5.55 -13.05 10.42
N LEU A 12 -5.04 -13.03 9.19
CA LEU A 12 -5.89 -13.05 8.01
C LEU A 12 -6.64 -14.38 7.93
N THR A 13 -7.96 -14.32 7.74
CA THR A 13 -8.70 -15.53 7.43
C THR A 13 -8.42 -15.94 5.99
N ASN A 14 -8.73 -17.19 5.64
CA ASN A 14 -8.60 -17.64 4.26
C ASN A 14 -9.38 -16.74 3.31
N GLN A 15 -10.57 -16.34 3.71
CA GLN A 15 -11.43 -15.48 2.89
C GLN A 15 -10.82 -14.10 2.70
N GLN A 16 -10.28 -13.51 3.78
CA GLN A 16 -9.64 -12.21 3.69
C GLN A 16 -8.40 -12.26 2.80
N LEU A 17 -7.58 -13.29 2.95
CA LEU A 17 -6.39 -13.44 2.11
C LEU A 17 -6.80 -13.57 0.64
N TYR A 18 -7.83 -14.38 0.36
CA TYR A 18 -8.30 -14.54 -1.01
C TYR A 18 -8.77 -13.21 -1.59
N GLN A 19 -9.54 -12.44 -0.83
CA GLN A 19 -10.02 -11.11 -1.26
C GLN A 19 -8.86 -10.15 -1.52
N VAL A 20 -7.84 -10.17 -0.68
CA VAL A 20 -6.66 -9.34 -0.87
C VAL A 20 -5.95 -9.67 -2.18
N LEU A 21 -5.70 -10.95 -2.42
CA LEU A 21 -5.03 -11.38 -3.64
C LEU A 21 -5.88 -11.11 -4.89
N GLU A 22 -7.18 -11.31 -4.79
CA GLU A 22 -8.12 -11.02 -5.89
C GLU A 22 -8.09 -9.53 -6.26
N LEU A 23 -8.16 -8.64 -5.27
CA LEU A 23 -8.12 -7.21 -5.52
C LEU A 23 -6.78 -6.79 -6.13
N ARG A 24 -5.67 -7.25 -5.57
CA ARG A 24 -4.33 -6.94 -6.07
C ARG A 24 -4.18 -7.40 -7.52
N GLU A 25 -4.60 -8.62 -7.82
CA GLU A 25 -4.50 -9.19 -9.15
C GLU A 25 -5.35 -8.42 -10.15
N SER A 26 -6.59 -8.07 -9.77
CA SER A 26 -7.52 -7.39 -10.67
C SER A 26 -7.00 -6.02 -11.11
N VAL A 27 -6.27 -5.33 -10.26
CA VAL A 27 -5.75 -4.00 -10.58
C VAL A 27 -4.33 -4.07 -11.15
N PHE A 28 -3.41 -4.71 -10.44
CA PHE A 28 -2.00 -4.68 -10.83
C PHE A 28 -1.69 -5.54 -12.05
N VAL A 29 -2.40 -6.64 -12.21
CA VAL A 29 -2.15 -7.54 -13.34
C VAL A 29 -3.14 -7.31 -14.46
N VAL A 30 -4.43 -7.37 -14.17
CA VAL A 30 -5.46 -7.31 -15.21
C VAL A 30 -5.67 -5.89 -15.72
N GLU A 31 -6.01 -4.95 -14.83
CA GLU A 31 -6.30 -3.57 -15.25
C GLU A 31 -5.08 -2.90 -15.86
N GLN A 32 -3.90 -3.06 -15.24
CA GLN A 32 -2.68 -2.44 -15.73
C GLN A 32 -2.03 -3.21 -16.88
N ASN A 33 -2.62 -4.34 -17.25
CA ASN A 33 -2.11 -5.18 -18.32
C ASN A 33 -0.62 -5.48 -18.12
N CYS A 34 -0.26 -5.91 -16.91
CA CYS A 34 1.12 -6.11 -16.51
C CYS A 34 1.31 -7.55 -16.01
N PRO A 35 1.90 -8.45 -16.82
CA PRO A 35 2.12 -9.82 -16.39
C PRO A 35 3.32 -9.88 -15.44
N TYR A 36 3.04 -9.97 -14.14
CA TYR A 36 4.07 -10.18 -13.13
C TYR A 36 3.50 -11.04 -12.01
N GLN A 37 4.38 -11.57 -11.18
CA GLN A 37 3.96 -12.42 -10.07
C GLN A 37 3.68 -11.57 -8.84
N ASP A 38 2.39 -11.27 -8.62
CA ASP A 38 1.99 -10.42 -7.51
C ASP A 38 2.22 -11.05 -6.14
N ALA A 39 1.94 -12.35 -6.01
CA ALA A 39 2.25 -13.07 -4.77
C ALA A 39 3.75 -13.39 -4.78
N ASP A 40 4.52 -12.57 -4.07
CA ASP A 40 5.98 -12.55 -4.15
C ASP A 40 6.69 -13.26 -3.00
N GLY A 41 5.95 -13.95 -2.15
CA GLY A 41 6.49 -14.66 -1.00
C GLY A 41 6.72 -13.77 0.23
N LYS A 42 6.45 -12.48 0.14
CA LYS A 42 6.74 -11.53 1.23
C LYS A 42 5.53 -11.24 2.11
N ASP A 43 4.32 -11.61 1.67
CA ASP A 43 3.12 -11.34 2.44
C ASP A 43 3.16 -11.90 3.86
N PRO A 44 3.77 -13.08 4.11
CA PRO A 44 3.85 -13.61 5.47
C PRO A 44 4.59 -12.71 6.47
N GLU A 45 5.45 -11.81 5.99
CA GLU A 45 6.24 -10.91 6.84
C GLU A 45 5.61 -9.54 6.99
N ALA A 46 4.51 -9.27 6.32
CA ALA A 46 3.93 -7.93 6.26
C ALA A 46 2.78 -7.75 7.25
N TRP A 47 2.51 -6.48 7.55
CA TRP A 47 1.24 -6.06 8.13
C TRP A 47 0.29 -5.73 6.98
N HIS A 48 -0.98 -6.10 7.13
CA HIS A 48 -1.99 -5.96 6.08
C HIS A 48 -3.07 -5.00 6.53
N LEU A 49 -3.26 -3.94 5.77
CA LEU A 49 -4.32 -2.96 6.01
C LEU A 49 -5.46 -3.21 5.04
N LEU A 50 -6.63 -3.51 5.58
CA LEU A 50 -7.84 -3.78 4.80
C LEU A 50 -8.88 -2.70 5.08
N GLY A 51 -9.38 -2.08 4.00
CA GLY A 51 -10.51 -1.16 4.08
C GLY A 51 -11.72 -1.81 3.42
N SER A 52 -12.77 -2.05 4.19
CA SER A 52 -13.93 -2.83 3.74
C SER A 52 -15.24 -2.13 4.04
N THR A 53 -16.29 -2.52 3.32
CA THR A 53 -17.66 -2.09 3.62
C THR A 53 -18.18 -2.82 4.84
N ARG A 54 -19.37 -2.43 5.32
CA ARG A 54 -20.06 -3.14 6.39
C ARG A 54 -20.36 -4.58 6.04
N GLN A 55 -20.58 -4.87 4.75
CA GLN A 55 -20.83 -6.22 4.26
C GLN A 55 -19.54 -7.00 4.03
N GLN A 56 -18.40 -6.47 4.50
CA GLN A 56 -17.09 -7.10 4.40
C GLN A 56 -16.58 -7.23 2.96
N GLN A 57 -17.03 -6.37 2.06
CA GLN A 57 -16.45 -6.26 0.72
C GLN A 57 -15.18 -5.43 0.79
N LEU A 58 -14.06 -6.01 0.37
CA LEU A 58 -12.77 -5.31 0.37
C LEU A 58 -12.75 -4.25 -0.73
N LEU A 59 -12.49 -2.99 -0.36
CA LEU A 59 -12.44 -1.87 -1.30
C LEU A 59 -11.04 -1.34 -1.52
N CYS A 60 -10.16 -1.50 -0.53
CA CYS A 60 -8.79 -1.01 -0.65
C CYS A 60 -7.86 -1.78 0.27
N TYR A 61 -6.57 -1.70 -0.03
CA TYR A 61 -5.58 -2.51 0.66
C TYR A 61 -4.20 -1.87 0.55
N ALA A 62 -3.37 -2.09 1.57
CA ALA A 62 -1.95 -1.79 1.52
C ALA A 62 -1.21 -2.78 2.43
N ARG A 63 0.07 -3.05 2.12
CA ARG A 63 0.90 -3.83 3.02
C ARG A 63 2.05 -2.98 3.52
N VAL A 64 2.47 -3.23 4.77
CA VAL A 64 3.50 -2.48 5.43
C VAL A 64 4.54 -3.44 5.99
N PHE A 65 5.81 -3.17 5.70
CA PHE A 65 6.93 -3.92 6.26
C PHE A 65 7.58 -3.14 7.39
N GLU A 66 7.98 -3.85 8.45
CA GLU A 66 8.70 -3.26 9.57
C GLU A 66 10.01 -2.62 9.12
N PRO A 67 10.54 -1.64 9.89
CA PRO A 67 11.79 -0.98 9.50
C PRO A 67 12.96 -1.95 9.35
N SER A 68 13.77 -1.72 8.30
CA SER A 68 14.94 -2.53 8.02
C SER A 68 16.01 -1.66 7.35
N PRO A 69 17.05 -1.22 8.06
CA PRO A 69 17.17 -1.17 9.52
C PRO A 69 16.33 -0.07 10.17
N LEU A 70 16.17 1.09 9.51
CA LEU A 70 15.46 2.25 10.05
C LEU A 70 14.34 2.76 9.14
N THR A 71 14.03 2.04 8.07
CA THR A 71 13.05 2.47 7.07
C THR A 71 11.96 1.42 6.93
N ALA A 72 10.73 1.80 7.28
CA ALA A 72 9.53 1.02 7.00
C ALA A 72 9.15 1.22 5.54
N SER A 73 8.41 0.29 4.95
CA SER A 73 7.94 0.46 3.59
C SER A 73 6.46 0.16 3.48
N ILE A 74 5.79 0.91 2.61
CA ILE A 74 4.38 0.71 2.26
C ILE A 74 4.33 0.32 0.80
N GLY A 75 3.62 -0.76 0.49
CA GLY A 75 3.51 -1.23 -0.88
C GLY A 75 2.16 -1.87 -1.16
N ARG A 76 1.99 -2.33 -2.38
CA ARG A 76 0.74 -2.94 -2.85
C ARG A 76 -0.48 -2.09 -2.53
N VAL A 77 -0.33 -0.76 -2.63
CA VAL A 77 -1.41 0.21 -2.39
C VAL A 77 -2.41 0.09 -3.54
N VAL A 78 -3.64 -0.26 -3.22
CA VAL A 78 -4.65 -0.53 -4.25
C VAL A 78 -6.04 -0.12 -3.80
N ILE A 79 -6.79 0.48 -4.74
CA ILE A 79 -8.20 0.84 -4.56
C ILE A 79 -9.00 0.11 -5.63
N ALA A 80 -10.06 -0.58 -5.22
CA ALA A 80 -10.96 -1.21 -6.18
C ALA A 80 -11.51 -0.16 -7.16
N ALA A 81 -11.60 -0.52 -8.45
CA ALA A 81 -12.04 0.41 -9.48
C ALA A 81 -13.38 1.06 -9.14
N SER A 82 -14.30 0.30 -8.55
CA SER A 82 -15.62 0.79 -8.16
C SER A 82 -15.61 1.80 -7.01
N ALA A 83 -14.49 1.93 -6.29
CA ALA A 83 -14.40 2.77 -5.09
C ALA A 83 -13.51 4.01 -5.30
N ARG A 84 -13.06 4.26 -6.51
CA ARG A 84 -12.19 5.41 -6.82
C ARG A 84 -13.00 6.69 -6.95
N GLY A 85 -12.32 7.82 -6.71
CA GLY A 85 -12.90 9.14 -6.93
C GLY A 85 -13.43 9.84 -5.70
N ASP A 86 -13.47 9.16 -4.55
CA ASP A 86 -14.04 9.69 -3.30
C ASP A 86 -12.99 9.94 -2.22
N GLY A 87 -11.71 10.04 -2.58
CA GLY A 87 -10.65 10.28 -1.61
C GLY A 87 -10.23 9.08 -0.79
N LEU A 88 -10.64 7.87 -1.17
CA LEU A 88 -10.32 6.67 -0.41
C LEU A 88 -8.82 6.37 -0.42
N GLY A 89 -8.13 6.67 -1.53
CA GLY A 89 -6.68 6.50 -1.61
C GLY A 89 -5.94 7.33 -0.58
N GLN A 90 -6.38 8.58 -0.39
CA GLN A 90 -5.80 9.47 0.61
C GLN A 90 -6.04 8.93 2.01
N GLN A 91 -7.25 8.44 2.30
CA GLN A 91 -7.58 7.83 3.59
C GLN A 91 -6.73 6.59 3.85
N LEU A 92 -6.59 5.73 2.85
CA LEU A 92 -5.79 4.52 2.95
C LEU A 92 -4.34 4.85 3.30
N MET A 93 -3.74 5.78 2.57
CA MET A 93 -2.35 6.17 2.82
C MET A 93 -2.18 6.84 4.17
N GLN A 94 -3.14 7.66 4.60
CA GLN A 94 -3.07 8.29 5.91
C GLN A 94 -3.12 7.25 7.03
N GLN A 95 -3.97 6.22 6.89
CA GLN A 95 -3.99 5.09 7.83
C GLN A 95 -2.62 4.41 7.89
N ALA A 96 -2.00 4.18 6.75
CA ALA A 96 -0.70 3.51 6.70
C ALA A 96 0.41 4.36 7.32
N ILE A 97 0.43 5.65 7.02
CA ILE A 97 1.41 6.59 7.58
C ILE A 97 1.26 6.66 9.10
N ASP A 98 0.04 6.81 9.59
CA ASP A 98 -0.24 6.90 11.02
C ASP A 98 0.19 5.64 11.75
N PHE A 99 -0.08 4.48 11.17
CA PHE A 99 0.35 3.20 11.74
C PHE A 99 1.87 3.14 11.91
N CYS A 100 2.60 3.51 10.87
CA CYS A 100 4.06 3.51 10.90
C CYS A 100 4.59 4.49 11.96
N GLN A 101 4.02 5.69 12.03
CA GLN A 101 4.47 6.70 12.98
C GLN A 101 4.20 6.31 14.42
N GLN A 102 3.07 5.65 14.68
CA GLN A 102 2.73 5.21 16.03
C GLN A 102 3.59 4.04 16.48
N ARG A 103 3.86 3.08 15.59
CA ARG A 103 4.62 1.88 15.94
C ARG A 103 6.13 2.11 15.89
N TRP A 104 6.59 2.93 14.95
CA TRP A 104 8.02 3.14 14.71
C TRP A 104 8.29 4.63 14.53
N PRO A 105 8.16 5.42 15.63
CA PRO A 105 8.22 6.87 15.51
C PRO A 105 9.57 7.42 15.01
N GLN A 106 10.64 6.62 15.09
CA GLN A 106 11.95 7.03 14.62
C GLN A 106 12.22 6.60 13.18
N ALA A 107 11.35 5.80 12.58
CA ALA A 107 11.60 5.25 11.27
C ALA A 107 11.16 6.21 10.17
N GLN A 108 11.87 6.15 9.06
CA GLN A 108 11.43 6.74 7.81
C GLN A 108 10.49 5.78 7.11
N ILE A 109 9.68 6.30 6.19
CA ILE A 109 8.74 5.47 5.42
C ILE A 109 9.09 5.61 3.94
N ALA A 110 9.34 4.49 3.28
CA ALA A 110 9.68 4.47 1.86
C ALA A 110 8.56 3.85 1.04
N ILE A 111 8.38 4.39 -0.16
CA ILE A 111 7.48 3.81 -1.16
C ILE A 111 8.18 3.78 -2.51
N SER A 112 7.76 2.84 -3.35
CA SER A 112 8.10 2.81 -4.77
C SER A 112 6.85 3.23 -5.52
N ALA A 113 6.78 4.51 -5.87
CA ALA A 113 5.55 5.09 -6.43
C ALA A 113 5.57 4.99 -7.95
N GLN A 114 4.42 4.62 -8.53
CA GLN A 114 4.26 4.76 -9.98
C GLN A 114 4.33 6.25 -10.31
N ARG A 115 5.09 6.62 -11.34
CA ARG A 115 5.41 8.02 -11.62
C ARG A 115 4.19 8.90 -11.82
N TYR A 116 3.11 8.37 -12.38
CA TYR A 116 1.91 9.18 -12.60
C TYR A 116 1.19 9.55 -11.30
N LEU A 117 1.56 8.91 -10.15
CA LEU A 117 1.00 9.22 -8.84
C LEU A 117 1.91 10.10 -7.99
N GLU A 118 2.99 10.61 -8.56
CA GLU A 118 3.98 11.41 -7.83
C GLU A 118 3.35 12.57 -7.08
N ASP A 119 2.49 13.36 -7.75
CA ASP A 119 1.82 14.50 -7.12
C ASP A 119 0.92 14.08 -5.97
N PHE A 120 0.24 12.96 -6.12
CA PHE A 120 -0.62 12.41 -5.07
C PHE A 120 0.19 12.14 -3.79
N TYR A 121 1.34 11.48 -3.93
CA TYR A 121 2.17 11.17 -2.77
C TYR A 121 2.87 12.42 -2.21
N GLN A 122 3.25 13.36 -3.05
CA GLN A 122 3.84 14.62 -2.57
C GLN A 122 2.88 15.38 -1.67
N LYS A 123 1.61 15.40 -1.99
CA LYS A 123 0.58 16.06 -1.18
C LYS A 123 0.41 15.40 0.18
N LEU A 124 0.77 14.14 0.31
CA LEU A 124 0.73 13.42 1.58
C LEU A 124 1.98 13.63 2.42
N GLY A 125 3.02 14.27 1.87
CA GLY A 125 4.25 14.56 2.59
C GLY A 125 5.46 13.73 2.15
N PHE A 126 5.32 12.92 1.11
CA PHE A 126 6.45 12.16 0.56
C PHE A 126 7.30 13.06 -0.32
N GLU A 127 8.60 12.83 -0.30
CA GLU A 127 9.57 13.53 -1.16
C GLU A 127 10.30 12.53 -2.03
N ILE A 128 10.61 12.95 -3.26
CA ILE A 128 11.36 12.13 -4.20
C ILE A 128 12.76 11.88 -3.64
N CYS A 129 13.21 10.63 -3.64
CA CYS A 129 14.52 10.26 -3.10
C CYS A 129 15.33 9.37 -4.05
N SER A 130 14.89 9.18 -5.27
CA SER A 130 15.63 8.40 -6.26
C SER A 130 15.45 8.94 -7.67
N GLU A 131 16.29 8.46 -8.59
CA GLU A 131 16.05 8.64 -10.01
C GLU A 131 14.89 7.76 -10.44
N PRO A 132 14.17 8.12 -11.51
CA PRO A 132 13.13 7.26 -12.07
C PRO A 132 13.70 5.92 -12.54
N TYR A 133 12.91 4.86 -12.41
CA TYR A 133 13.30 3.51 -12.84
C TYR A 133 12.05 2.75 -13.31
N LEU A 134 12.28 1.63 -13.98
CA LEU A 134 11.21 0.75 -14.41
C LEU A 134 11.04 -0.38 -13.39
N GLU A 135 9.82 -0.63 -13.01
CA GLU A 135 9.46 -1.78 -12.17
C GLU A 135 8.31 -2.47 -12.90
N ASP A 136 8.53 -3.72 -13.32
CA ASP A 136 7.58 -4.48 -14.15
C ASP A 136 7.16 -3.66 -15.39
N ASP A 137 8.15 -2.99 -16.03
CA ASP A 137 7.97 -2.14 -17.22
C ASP A 137 7.08 -0.91 -16.99
N ILE A 138 6.75 -0.57 -15.76
CA ILE A 138 6.00 0.64 -15.42
C ILE A 138 6.96 1.66 -14.80
N PRO A 139 6.95 2.94 -15.27
CA PRO A 139 7.81 3.96 -14.65
C PRO A 139 7.46 4.19 -13.19
N HIS A 140 8.48 4.11 -12.34
CA HIS A 140 8.38 4.29 -10.89
C HIS A 140 9.41 5.31 -10.42
N ILE A 141 9.22 5.80 -9.21
CA ILE A 141 10.17 6.66 -8.53
C ILE A 141 10.12 6.37 -7.02
N GLY A 142 11.30 6.34 -6.40
CA GLY A 142 11.38 6.17 -4.95
C GLY A 142 11.01 7.44 -4.24
N MET A 143 10.19 7.32 -3.20
CA MET A 143 9.77 8.46 -2.38
C MET A 143 9.87 8.11 -0.91
N GLN A 144 10.03 9.12 -0.08
CA GLN A 144 10.29 8.93 1.34
C GLN A 144 9.52 9.95 2.17
N PHE A 145 8.94 9.48 3.26
CA PHE A 145 8.28 10.32 4.26
C PHE A 145 9.17 10.28 5.50
N SER A 146 9.65 11.43 5.93
CA SER A 146 10.54 11.51 7.09
C SER A 146 9.73 11.75 8.35
N ALA A 147 10.15 11.09 9.45
CA ALA A 147 9.56 11.35 10.75
C ALA A 147 9.77 12.81 11.10
N THR A 148 8.72 13.48 11.56
CA THR A 148 8.84 14.84 12.04
C THR A 148 9.52 14.84 13.39
N ALA A 149 10.46 15.75 13.54
CA ALA A 149 11.18 15.91 14.80
C ALA A 149 10.23 16.39 15.90
#